data_7975ae8ee7af48b96c98fd97fddef011
#
_entry.id   7975ae8ee7af48b96c98fd97fddef011
#
_cell.length_a   1.000
_cell.length_b   1.000
_cell.length_c   1.000
_cell.angle_alpha   90.00
_cell.angle_beta   90.00
_cell.angle_gamma   90.00
#
_symmetry.space_group_name_H-M   'P 1'
#
loop_
_entity.id
_entity.type
_entity.pdbx_description
1 polymer ?
#
loop_
_entity_poly.entity_id
_entity_poly.type
_entity_poly.pdbx_seq_one_letter_code
_entity_poly.pdbx_strand_id
1 'polypeptide(L)'
;MGLLSKLFRKKSPQLVKPTGEVKTSGELIAEVTDGANLVEGKQTWEYAEEKKHDLEYMKKCCDAELKTMEKADLVPAPYYFERVAILSRKEKNYQQEVDYCVGYINGVKSFYKKHGNKYGADVRKGPRYQAIVKRLPKAKQLLAKSKKQFNHKTKEDLS
;
A
#
# COMPACT_ATOMS: atom_id res chain seq x y z
N MET A 1 -20.24 5.47 -33.49
CA MET A 1 -19.52 6.28 -32.49
C MET A 1 -20.52 6.68 -31.41
N GLY A 2 -20.48 6.13 -30.23
CA GLY A 2 -21.16 6.80 -29.17
C GLY A 2 -21.88 6.08 -28.06
N LEU A 3 -22.09 4.74 -28.06
CA LEU A 3 -22.76 4.10 -26.92
C LEU A 3 -21.81 3.73 -25.75
N LEU A 4 -20.53 3.51 -26.01
CA LEU A 4 -19.54 3.14 -24.98
C LEU A 4 -18.95 4.34 -24.23
N SER A 5 -18.97 5.54 -24.79
CA SER A 5 -18.43 6.74 -24.13
C SER A 5 -19.36 7.31 -23.04
N LYS A 6 -20.63 6.89 -22.99
CA LYS A 6 -21.59 7.32 -21.95
C LYS A 6 -21.50 6.53 -20.64
N LEU A 7 -20.86 5.37 -20.65
CA LEU A 7 -20.77 4.47 -19.46
C LEU A 7 -19.66 4.85 -18.48
N PHE A 8 -18.75 5.75 -18.84
CA PHE A 8 -17.61 6.15 -18.00
C PHE A 8 -17.56 7.63 -17.64
N ARG A 9 -18.70 8.35 -17.61
CA ARG A 9 -18.75 9.63 -16.89
C ARG A 9 -18.66 9.31 -15.38
N LYS A 10 -17.43 9.30 -14.83
CA LYS A 10 -17.25 9.41 -13.39
C LYS A 10 -18.06 10.60 -12.91
N LYS A 11 -19.12 10.39 -12.14
CA LYS A 11 -19.86 11.47 -11.49
C LYS A 11 -18.85 12.29 -10.69
N SER A 12 -18.81 13.60 -10.91
CA SER A 12 -18.04 14.49 -10.04
C SER A 12 -18.55 14.31 -8.61
N PRO A 13 -17.68 14.13 -7.62
CA PRO A 13 -18.11 13.92 -6.25
C PRO A 13 -18.85 15.15 -5.73
N GLN A 14 -19.90 14.93 -4.97
CA GLN A 14 -20.60 16.01 -4.29
C GLN A 14 -19.82 16.46 -3.07
N LEU A 15 -19.47 17.74 -3.01
CA LEU A 15 -18.64 18.30 -1.92
C LEU A 15 -19.41 18.41 -0.58
N VAL A 16 -20.75 18.42 -0.62
CA VAL A 16 -21.59 18.63 0.55
C VAL A 16 -22.47 17.41 0.78
N LYS A 17 -22.64 17.04 2.04
CA LYS A 17 -23.55 15.97 2.49
C LYS A 17 -25.02 16.46 2.40
N PRO A 18 -25.99 15.54 2.40
CA PRO A 18 -27.40 15.92 2.52
C PRO A 18 -27.72 16.74 3.78
N THR A 19 -26.90 16.61 4.82
CA THR A 19 -27.00 17.39 6.07
C THR A 19 -26.51 18.85 5.96
N GLY A 20 -25.89 19.23 4.84
CA GLY A 20 -25.28 20.54 4.63
C GLY A 20 -23.80 20.63 5.05
N GLU A 21 -23.23 19.58 5.65
CA GLU A 21 -21.82 19.54 6.04
C GLU A 21 -20.90 19.29 4.84
N VAL A 22 -19.70 19.88 4.87
CA VAL A 22 -18.67 19.62 3.87
C VAL A 22 -18.06 18.24 4.10
N LYS A 23 -17.93 17.43 3.03
CA LYS A 23 -17.28 16.13 3.08
C LYS A 23 -15.78 16.26 3.33
N THR A 24 -15.23 15.35 4.11
CA THR A 24 -13.77 15.20 4.27
C THR A 24 -13.14 14.63 3.01
N SER A 25 -11.82 14.80 2.85
CA SER A 25 -11.08 14.21 1.73
C SER A 25 -11.27 12.69 1.64
N GLY A 26 -11.27 12.00 2.78
CA GLY A 26 -11.51 10.56 2.85
C GLY A 26 -12.90 10.14 2.36
N GLU A 27 -13.93 10.91 2.69
CA GLU A 27 -15.30 10.68 2.21
C GLU A 27 -15.44 10.93 0.70
N LEU A 28 -14.76 11.95 0.18
CA LEU A 28 -14.72 12.22 -1.26
C LEU A 28 -13.99 11.10 -2.02
N ILE A 29 -12.87 10.62 -1.48
CA ILE A 29 -12.14 9.48 -2.05
C ILE A 29 -13.02 8.22 -2.02
N ALA A 30 -13.71 7.96 -0.92
CA ALA A 30 -14.62 6.82 -0.80
C ALA A 30 -15.73 6.86 -1.86
N GLU A 31 -16.29 8.04 -2.12
CA GLU A 31 -17.32 8.21 -3.15
C GLU A 31 -16.79 7.93 -4.57
N VAL A 32 -15.61 8.47 -4.94
CA VAL A 32 -15.05 8.27 -6.29
C VAL A 32 -14.43 6.90 -6.51
N THR A 33 -14.14 6.17 -5.44
CA THR A 33 -13.52 4.83 -5.48
C THR A 33 -14.49 3.71 -5.11
N ASP A 34 -15.77 4.02 -4.88
CA ASP A 34 -16.76 3.06 -4.34
C ASP A 34 -16.26 2.37 -3.06
N GLY A 35 -15.69 3.17 -2.14
CA GLY A 35 -15.19 2.71 -0.86
C GLY A 35 -13.89 1.91 -0.90
N ALA A 36 -13.15 1.92 -2.01
CA ALA A 36 -11.91 1.16 -2.14
C ALA A 36 -10.80 1.59 -1.16
N ASN A 37 -10.86 2.85 -0.68
CA ASN A 37 -9.97 3.40 0.35
C ASN A 37 -10.34 2.98 1.78
N LEU A 38 -11.43 2.23 1.96
CA LEU A 38 -11.91 1.80 3.26
C LEU A 38 -11.50 0.34 3.56
N VAL A 39 -11.21 0.08 4.81
CA VAL A 39 -11.02 -1.26 5.37
C VAL A 39 -12.15 -1.48 6.38
N GLU A 40 -13.04 -2.45 6.12
CA GLU A 40 -14.18 -2.74 6.99
C GLU A 40 -15.02 -1.49 7.33
N GLY A 41 -15.19 -0.60 6.34
CA GLY A 41 -15.98 0.63 6.47
C GLY A 41 -15.27 1.81 7.13
N LYS A 42 -14.02 1.65 7.58
CA LYS A 42 -13.20 2.71 8.19
C LYS A 42 -12.05 3.15 7.29
N GLN A 43 -11.58 4.37 7.48
CA GLN A 43 -10.39 4.89 6.81
C GLN A 43 -9.14 4.16 7.28
N THR A 44 -8.14 4.01 6.41
CA THR A 44 -6.88 3.33 6.75
C THR A 44 -6.15 3.97 7.93
N TRP A 45 -6.21 5.30 8.07
CA TRP A 45 -5.55 6.02 9.16
C TRP A 45 -6.13 5.71 10.55
N GLU A 46 -7.41 5.28 10.64
CA GLU A 46 -8.02 4.88 11.92
C GLU A 46 -7.36 3.63 12.49
N TYR A 47 -6.79 2.77 11.64
CA TYR A 47 -6.05 1.58 12.06
C TYR A 47 -4.56 1.83 12.34
N ALA A 48 -4.04 3.01 11.98
CA ALA A 48 -2.61 3.31 12.08
C ALA A 48 -2.03 3.17 13.50
N GLU A 49 -2.81 3.49 14.54
CA GLU A 49 -2.40 3.31 15.93
C GLU A 49 -3.01 2.04 16.54
N GLU A 50 -4.31 1.82 16.35
CA GLU A 50 -5.03 0.71 16.98
C GLU A 50 -4.50 -0.66 16.53
N LYS A 51 -4.20 -0.81 15.23
CA LYS A 51 -3.82 -2.08 14.61
C LYS A 51 -2.37 -2.11 14.08
N LYS A 52 -1.51 -1.20 14.49
CA LYS A 52 -0.12 -1.11 14.02
C LYS A 52 0.74 -2.36 14.24
N HIS A 53 0.33 -3.25 15.12
CA HIS A 53 1.00 -4.52 15.41
C HIS A 53 0.29 -5.73 14.79
N ASP A 54 -0.83 -5.52 14.12
CA ASP A 54 -1.61 -6.56 13.46
C ASP A 54 -1.23 -6.62 11.98
N LEU A 55 -0.55 -7.70 11.59
CA LEU A 55 -0.05 -7.88 10.23
C LEU A 55 -1.18 -7.91 9.21
N GLU A 56 -2.28 -8.60 9.52
CA GLU A 56 -3.39 -8.76 8.57
C GLU A 56 -4.15 -7.44 8.35
N TYR A 57 -4.35 -6.63 9.39
CA TYR A 57 -4.92 -5.31 9.22
C TYR A 57 -4.00 -4.37 8.44
N MET A 58 -2.69 -4.42 8.68
CA MET A 58 -1.74 -3.61 7.90
C MET A 58 -1.72 -4.03 6.43
N LYS A 59 -1.86 -5.31 6.12
CA LYS A 59 -2.01 -5.81 4.72
C LYS A 59 -3.30 -5.31 4.08
N LYS A 60 -4.44 -5.37 4.78
CA LYS A 60 -5.70 -4.80 4.30
C LYS A 60 -5.58 -3.30 3.99
N CYS A 61 -4.87 -2.55 4.83
CA CYS A 61 -4.59 -1.14 4.57
C CYS A 61 -3.72 -0.94 3.31
N CYS A 62 -2.68 -1.75 3.09
CA CYS A 62 -1.90 -1.72 1.86
C CYS A 62 -2.77 -1.97 0.63
N ASP A 63 -3.66 -2.95 0.68
CA ASP A 63 -4.57 -3.27 -0.43
C ASP A 63 -5.53 -2.11 -0.72
N ALA A 64 -6.07 -1.46 0.31
CA ALA A 64 -6.91 -0.28 0.16
C ALA A 64 -6.15 0.89 -0.48
N GLU A 65 -4.91 1.14 -0.07
CA GLU A 65 -4.04 2.16 -0.66
C GLU A 65 -3.75 1.89 -2.16
N LEU A 66 -3.46 0.63 -2.53
CA LEU A 66 -3.22 0.26 -3.92
C LEU A 66 -4.48 0.39 -4.79
N LYS A 67 -5.65 -0.05 -4.29
CA LYS A 67 -6.93 0.13 -4.99
C LYS A 67 -7.28 1.60 -5.17
N THR A 68 -6.99 2.42 -4.18
CA THR A 68 -7.18 3.88 -4.24
C THR A 68 -6.26 4.49 -5.28
N MET A 69 -5.00 4.07 -5.36
CA MET A 69 -4.06 4.51 -6.40
C MET A 69 -4.60 4.20 -7.80
N GLU A 70 -5.12 3.01 -8.01
CA GLU A 70 -5.66 2.59 -9.32
C GLU A 70 -6.93 3.37 -9.72
N LYS A 71 -7.83 3.63 -8.76
CA LYS A 71 -9.13 4.23 -9.03
C LYS A 71 -9.14 5.76 -9.00
N ALA A 72 -8.30 6.37 -8.19
CA ALA A 72 -8.31 7.82 -7.94
C ALA A 72 -6.99 8.52 -8.31
N ASP A 73 -6.00 7.80 -8.85
CA ASP A 73 -4.70 8.35 -9.21
C ASP A 73 -4.02 9.07 -8.01
N LEU A 74 -4.09 8.45 -6.83
CA LEU A 74 -3.43 8.92 -5.61
C LEU A 74 -2.24 8.03 -5.27
N VAL A 75 -1.13 8.65 -4.87
CA VAL A 75 0.05 7.89 -4.44
C VAL A 75 -0.25 7.18 -3.12
N PRO A 76 0.07 5.86 -2.98
CA PRO A 76 -0.24 5.12 -1.77
C PRO A 76 0.64 5.57 -0.59
N ALA A 77 0.06 5.63 0.61
CA ALA A 77 0.78 6.01 1.81
C ALA A 77 1.84 4.96 2.19
N PRO A 78 3.10 5.37 2.47
CA PRO A 78 4.19 4.43 2.77
C PRO A 78 4.06 3.73 4.12
N TYR A 79 3.28 4.27 5.04
CA TYR A 79 3.19 3.81 6.43
C TYR A 79 2.84 2.33 6.54
N TYR A 80 1.79 1.90 5.86
CA TYR A 80 1.29 0.51 5.96
C TYR A 80 2.27 -0.49 5.39
N PHE A 81 2.91 -0.17 4.28
CA PHE A 81 3.94 -1.01 3.64
C PHE A 81 5.19 -1.14 4.51
N GLU A 82 5.62 -0.06 5.16
CA GLU A 82 6.69 -0.10 6.14
C GLU A 82 6.31 -0.99 7.34
N ARG A 83 5.07 -0.86 7.84
CA ARG A 83 4.57 -1.68 8.95
C ARG A 83 4.53 -3.16 8.61
N VAL A 84 3.98 -3.52 7.44
CA VAL A 84 3.99 -4.93 6.97
C VAL A 84 5.42 -5.45 6.89
N ALA A 85 6.34 -4.69 6.31
CA ALA A 85 7.75 -5.10 6.21
C ALA A 85 8.40 -5.31 7.59
N ILE A 86 8.12 -4.44 8.58
CA ILE A 86 8.62 -4.57 9.95
C ILE A 86 8.06 -5.84 10.61
N LEU A 87 6.75 -6.06 10.52
CA LEU A 87 6.08 -7.20 11.14
C LEU A 87 6.51 -8.51 10.50
N SER A 88 6.59 -8.56 9.17
CA SER A 88 7.08 -9.73 8.42
C SER A 88 8.49 -10.15 8.87
N ARG A 89 9.40 -9.18 9.09
CA ARG A 89 10.74 -9.47 9.61
C ARG A 89 10.69 -10.07 11.03
N LYS A 90 9.83 -9.54 11.90
CA LYS A 90 9.65 -10.09 13.27
C LYS A 90 9.18 -11.55 13.23
N GLU A 91 8.32 -11.89 12.30
CA GLU A 91 7.83 -13.25 12.08
C GLU A 91 8.80 -14.13 11.26
N LYS A 92 9.98 -13.58 10.89
CA LYS A 92 10.98 -14.24 10.02
C LYS A 92 10.43 -14.60 8.63
N ASN A 93 9.34 -13.99 8.21
CA ASN A 93 8.82 -14.08 6.85
C ASN A 93 9.53 -13.07 5.94
N TYR A 94 10.79 -13.38 5.61
CA TYR A 94 11.65 -12.48 4.82
C TYR A 94 11.19 -12.36 3.37
N GLN A 95 10.52 -13.38 2.82
CA GLN A 95 9.95 -13.29 1.48
C GLN A 95 8.87 -12.21 1.44
N GLN A 96 7.91 -12.24 2.36
CA GLN A 96 6.86 -11.22 2.45
C GLN A 96 7.44 -9.82 2.66
N GLU A 97 8.47 -9.68 3.52
CA GLU A 97 9.15 -8.38 3.69
C GLU A 97 9.71 -7.85 2.37
N VAL A 98 10.40 -8.69 1.59
CA VAL A 98 10.95 -8.33 0.27
C VAL A 98 9.82 -7.95 -0.68
N ASP A 99 8.75 -8.75 -0.75
CA ASP A 99 7.64 -8.55 -1.68
C ASP A 99 6.93 -7.21 -1.44
N TYR A 100 6.64 -6.86 -0.19
CA TYR A 100 6.02 -5.59 0.15
C TYR A 100 6.94 -4.39 -0.10
N CYS A 101 8.24 -4.50 0.20
CA CYS A 101 9.20 -3.42 -0.11
C CYS A 101 9.33 -3.21 -1.62
N VAL A 102 9.53 -4.27 -2.39
CA VAL A 102 9.68 -4.21 -3.86
C VAL A 102 8.39 -3.71 -4.51
N GLY A 103 7.26 -4.28 -4.11
CA GLY A 103 5.94 -3.91 -4.65
C GLY A 103 5.65 -2.43 -4.44
N TYR A 104 5.87 -1.92 -3.23
CA TYR A 104 5.67 -0.50 -2.94
C TYR A 104 6.61 0.41 -3.74
N ILE A 105 7.91 0.12 -3.74
CA ILE A 105 8.92 0.92 -4.47
C ILE A 105 8.57 0.98 -5.96
N ASN A 106 8.22 -0.16 -6.57
CA ASN A 106 7.87 -0.24 -7.99
C ASN A 106 6.54 0.46 -8.29
N GLY A 107 5.54 0.30 -7.43
CA GLY A 107 4.25 0.98 -7.56
C GLY A 107 4.40 2.50 -7.54
N VAL A 108 5.16 3.03 -6.59
CA VAL A 108 5.46 4.47 -6.49
C VAL A 108 6.25 4.98 -7.69
N LYS A 109 7.26 4.23 -8.16
CA LYS A 109 8.03 4.60 -9.36
C LYS A 109 7.12 4.66 -10.60
N SER A 110 6.27 3.66 -10.78
CA SER A 110 5.31 3.61 -11.89
C SER A 110 4.29 4.76 -11.82
N PHE A 111 3.80 5.07 -10.62
CA PHE A 111 2.93 6.21 -10.37
C PHE A 111 3.56 7.52 -10.86
N TYR A 112 4.76 7.85 -10.41
CA TYR A 112 5.43 9.09 -10.81
C TYR A 112 5.89 9.10 -12.27
N LYS A 113 6.18 7.95 -12.85
CA LYS A 113 6.44 7.84 -14.29
C LYS A 113 5.20 8.22 -15.11
N LYS A 114 4.01 7.81 -14.68
CA LYS A 114 2.73 8.09 -15.34
C LYS A 114 2.27 9.52 -15.11
N HIS A 115 2.36 10.02 -13.89
CA HIS A 115 1.71 11.27 -13.47
C HIS A 115 2.68 12.45 -13.29
N GLY A 116 4.00 12.20 -13.16
CA GLY A 116 4.97 13.21 -12.75
C GLY A 116 4.69 13.71 -11.32
N ASN A 117 5.27 14.86 -10.96
CA ASN A 117 5.11 15.47 -9.62
C ASN A 117 3.92 16.45 -9.54
N LYS A 118 2.85 16.21 -10.30
CA LYS A 118 1.72 17.16 -10.42
C LYS A 118 0.83 17.22 -9.16
N TYR A 119 0.89 16.23 -8.30
CA TYR A 119 -0.10 16.01 -7.23
C TYR A 119 0.51 16.17 -5.82
N GLY A 120 1.25 17.25 -5.59
CA GLY A 120 1.75 17.57 -4.26
C GLY A 120 3.18 17.11 -3.97
N ALA A 121 3.48 16.86 -2.69
CA ALA A 121 4.82 16.48 -2.25
C ALA A 121 5.22 15.09 -2.79
N ASP A 122 6.46 14.99 -3.24
CA ASP A 122 7.03 13.72 -3.71
C ASP A 122 7.29 12.78 -2.54
N VAL A 123 6.48 11.74 -2.44
CA VAL A 123 6.57 10.75 -1.34
C VAL A 123 7.94 10.06 -1.27
N ARG A 124 8.67 9.99 -2.39
CA ARG A 124 10.01 9.39 -2.47
C ARG A 124 11.05 10.14 -1.64
N LYS A 125 10.83 11.44 -1.40
CA LYS A 125 11.67 12.28 -0.54
C LYS A 125 11.35 12.13 0.94
N GLY A 126 10.24 11.50 1.28
CA GLY A 126 9.79 11.32 2.65
C GLY A 126 10.57 10.22 3.41
N PRO A 127 10.67 10.34 4.75
CA PRO A 127 11.48 9.43 5.56
C PRO A 127 11.01 7.99 5.52
N ARG A 128 9.70 7.73 5.42
CA ARG A 128 9.17 6.36 5.38
C ARG A 128 9.47 5.64 4.06
N TYR A 129 9.36 6.33 2.93
CA TYR A 129 9.79 5.74 1.65
C TYR A 129 11.28 5.40 1.69
N GLN A 130 12.11 6.31 2.19
CA GLN A 130 13.55 6.08 2.34
C GLN A 130 13.85 4.92 3.30
N ALA A 131 13.07 4.75 4.36
CA ALA A 131 13.20 3.62 5.27
C ALA A 131 12.88 2.29 4.57
N ILE A 132 11.86 2.22 3.73
CA ILE A 132 11.53 1.03 2.92
C ILE A 132 12.68 0.71 1.95
N VAL A 133 13.22 1.73 1.25
CA VAL A 133 14.35 1.55 0.32
C VAL A 133 15.59 1.02 1.05
N LYS A 134 15.95 1.61 2.21
CA LYS A 134 17.09 1.18 3.03
C LYS A 134 16.92 -0.23 3.61
N ARG A 135 15.68 -0.65 3.86
CA ARG A 135 15.34 -1.96 4.41
C ARG A 135 15.58 -3.09 3.42
N LEU A 136 15.33 -2.86 2.15
CA LEU A 136 15.29 -3.89 1.09
C LEU A 136 16.58 -4.71 0.94
N PRO A 137 17.80 -4.13 0.92
CA PRO A 137 19.03 -4.91 0.82
C PRO A 137 19.19 -5.93 1.96
N LYS A 138 18.90 -5.52 3.19
CA LYS A 138 18.96 -6.39 4.36
C LYS A 138 17.88 -7.48 4.33
N ALA A 139 16.67 -7.16 3.89
CA ALA A 139 15.60 -8.15 3.71
C ALA A 139 15.99 -9.23 2.71
N LYS A 140 16.56 -8.85 1.56
CA LYS A 140 17.08 -9.80 0.55
C LYS A 140 18.21 -10.68 1.10
N GLN A 141 19.13 -10.11 1.88
CA GLN A 141 20.21 -10.86 2.52
C GLN A 141 19.66 -11.91 3.51
N LEU A 142 18.70 -11.52 4.35
CA LEU A 142 18.06 -12.44 5.31
C LEU A 142 17.29 -13.55 4.60
N LEU A 143 16.57 -13.22 3.53
CA LEU A 143 15.88 -14.20 2.69
C LEU A 143 16.84 -15.22 2.09
N ALA A 144 17.95 -14.76 1.50
CA ALA A 144 18.96 -15.64 0.91
C ALA A 144 19.58 -16.57 1.97
N LYS A 145 19.87 -16.05 3.16
CA LYS A 145 20.40 -16.83 4.29
C LYS A 145 19.40 -17.90 4.76
N SER A 146 18.14 -17.57 4.91
CA SER A 146 17.10 -18.52 5.34
C SER A 146 16.92 -19.67 4.34
N LYS A 147 16.93 -19.36 3.03
CA LYS A 147 16.84 -20.39 1.97
C LYS A 147 18.03 -21.34 1.99
N LYS A 148 19.25 -20.85 2.22
CA LYS A 148 20.45 -21.72 2.36
C LYS A 148 20.35 -22.65 3.57
N GLN A 149 19.89 -22.14 4.71
CA GLN A 149 19.72 -22.95 5.92
C GLN A 149 18.68 -24.06 5.75
N PHE A 150 17.55 -23.73 5.09
CA PHE A 150 16.51 -24.69 4.78
C PHE A 150 17.03 -25.83 3.87
N ASN A 151 17.72 -25.48 2.79
CA ASN A 151 18.27 -26.46 1.84
C ASN A 151 19.35 -27.37 2.48
N HIS A 152 20.12 -26.86 3.45
CA HIS A 152 21.13 -27.67 4.16
C HIS A 152 20.44 -28.69 5.07
N LYS A 153 19.44 -28.27 5.83
CA LYS A 153 18.69 -29.14 6.73
C LYS A 153 17.96 -30.26 5.98
N THR A 154 17.34 -29.94 4.85
CA THR A 154 16.66 -30.96 4.03
C THR A 154 17.59 -32.02 3.45
N LYS A 155 18.86 -31.67 3.19
CA LYS A 155 19.87 -32.63 2.75
C LYS A 155 20.38 -33.55 3.86
N GLU A 156 20.48 -33.05 5.08
CA GLU A 156 20.86 -33.86 6.26
C GLU A 156 19.77 -34.84 6.65
N ASP A 157 18.48 -34.44 6.55
CA ASP A 157 17.34 -35.30 6.88
C ASP A 157 17.10 -36.43 5.86
N LEU A 158 17.74 -36.35 4.66
CA LEU A 158 17.63 -37.35 3.59
C LEU A 158 18.86 -38.27 3.48
N SER A 159 19.84 -38.09 4.34
CA SER A 159 21.09 -38.92 4.42
C SER A 159 21.03 -39.94 5.52
#